data_9d326109495995e04b8547da2e8cfd40
#
_entry.id   9d326109495995e04b8547da2e8cfd40
#
_cell.length_a   1.000
_cell.length_b   1.000
_cell.length_c   1.000
_cell.angle_alpha   90.00
_cell.angle_beta   90.00
_cell.angle_gamma   90.00
#
_symmetry.space_group_name_H-M   'P 1'
#
loop_
_entity.id
_entity.type
_entity.pdbx_description
1 polymer ?
#
loop_
_entity_poly.entity_id
_entity_poly.type
_entity_poly.pdbx_seq_one_letter_code
_entity_poly.pdbx_strand_id
1 'polypeptide(L)'
;MDRTELAAALPAATPGLLRFALSLTRDPHDAEDLTQEVLTRALERASTFRGDSGLGTWLHRIAHNLAVDRARRRREEPAEDVAEQVEARWRQDAWTVDAAEVVARTETRRELEDALIRLPVAYRAAVVLHDAEGMTVAQIAEVAQVSLPAAKQRLRRGRMMLVSALAEGAERNEARRGVPMRCWDARLLVGDLLDGTLAEREVEVVNRHLATCPTCPPLYASLVAARDALARTTSGGARDPDSVVDPAHADRIRLARA
;
A
#
# COMPACT_ATOMS: atom_id res chain seq x y z
N MET A 1 25.37 11.29 23.41
CA MET A 1 24.26 10.84 24.31
C MET A 1 24.56 9.40 24.71
N ASP A 2 24.53 9.11 25.96
CA ASP A 2 24.73 7.73 26.42
C ASP A 2 23.43 6.90 26.24
N ARG A 3 23.54 5.58 26.47
CA ARG A 3 22.40 4.66 26.29
C ARG A 3 21.24 4.96 27.26
N THR A 4 21.53 5.46 28.46
CA THR A 4 20.53 5.75 29.47
C THR A 4 19.76 7.03 29.13
N GLU A 5 20.50 8.07 28.70
CA GLU A 5 19.93 9.33 28.22
C GLU A 5 19.04 9.08 26.98
N LEU A 6 19.51 8.25 26.04
CA LEU A 6 18.74 7.87 24.89
C LEU A 6 17.45 7.15 25.28
N ALA A 7 17.55 6.12 26.15
CA ALA A 7 16.39 5.37 26.61
C ALA A 7 15.33 6.27 27.26
N ALA A 8 15.75 7.30 28.00
CA ALA A 8 14.84 8.27 28.62
C ALA A 8 14.16 9.19 27.57
N ALA A 9 14.81 9.46 26.42
CA ALA A 9 14.28 10.32 25.37
C ALA A 9 13.37 9.60 24.36
N LEU A 10 13.51 8.28 24.19
CA LEU A 10 12.77 7.49 23.21
C LEU A 10 11.24 7.55 23.36
N PRO A 11 10.65 7.49 24.59
CA PRO A 11 9.20 7.54 24.75
C PRO A 11 8.55 8.77 24.11
N ALA A 12 9.21 9.93 24.19
CA ALA A 12 8.71 11.17 23.58
C ALA A 12 8.74 11.15 22.03
N ALA A 13 9.69 10.42 21.44
CA ALA A 13 9.85 10.31 20.00
C ALA A 13 8.98 9.17 19.38
N THR A 14 8.59 8.17 20.18
CA THR A 14 7.88 6.97 19.71
C THR A 14 6.58 7.27 18.97
N PRO A 15 5.69 8.18 19.41
CA PRO A 15 4.44 8.44 18.69
C PRO A 15 4.65 8.96 17.26
N GLY A 16 5.62 9.86 17.05
CA GLY A 16 5.98 10.36 15.71
C GLY A 16 6.56 9.24 14.84
N LEU A 17 7.47 8.45 15.42
CA LEU A 17 8.07 7.32 14.73
C LEU A 17 7.03 6.27 14.30
N LEU A 18 6.05 5.96 15.16
CA LEU A 18 4.97 5.02 14.84
C LEU A 18 4.09 5.54 13.70
N ARG A 19 3.72 6.85 13.72
CA ARG A 19 2.97 7.46 12.60
C ARG A 19 3.74 7.35 11.29
N PHE A 20 5.05 7.63 11.32
CA PHE A 20 5.90 7.45 10.14
C PHE A 20 5.96 6.00 9.69
N ALA A 21 6.14 5.04 10.61
CA ALA A 21 6.12 3.62 10.30
C ALA A 21 4.79 3.17 9.66
N LEU A 22 3.65 3.62 10.19
CA LEU A 22 2.32 3.37 9.62
C LEU A 22 2.21 3.87 8.17
N SER A 23 2.75 5.05 7.89
CA SER A 23 2.75 5.59 6.52
C SER A 23 3.61 4.76 5.55
N LEU A 24 4.61 4.03 6.05
CA LEU A 24 5.51 3.21 5.24
C LEU A 24 5.03 1.77 5.04
N THR A 25 4.28 1.21 5.99
CA THR A 25 3.97 -0.24 6.01
C THR A 25 2.54 -0.57 5.62
N ARG A 26 1.57 0.33 5.82
CA ARG A 26 0.13 0.12 5.61
C ARG A 26 -0.55 -0.77 6.66
N ASP A 27 0.17 -1.67 7.27
CA ASP A 27 -0.33 -2.59 8.29
C ASP A 27 0.09 -2.13 9.69
N PRO A 28 -0.83 -2.04 10.66
CA PRO A 28 -0.50 -1.62 12.03
C PRO A 28 0.52 -2.52 12.71
N HIS A 29 0.46 -3.84 12.50
CA HIS A 29 1.42 -4.80 13.10
C HIS A 29 2.80 -4.63 12.48
N ASP A 30 2.89 -4.52 11.14
CA ASP A 30 4.15 -4.23 10.45
C ASP A 30 4.75 -2.89 10.90
N ALA A 31 3.91 -1.89 11.22
CA ALA A 31 4.36 -0.60 11.73
C ALA A 31 4.88 -0.67 13.16
N GLU A 32 4.20 -1.41 14.02
CA GLU A 32 4.66 -1.68 15.39
C GLU A 32 5.99 -2.44 15.37
N ASP A 33 6.10 -3.48 14.56
CA ASP A 33 7.34 -4.25 14.39
C ASP A 33 8.49 -3.38 13.87
N LEU A 34 8.22 -2.53 12.87
CA LEU A 34 9.22 -1.59 12.37
C LEU A 34 9.65 -0.62 13.45
N THR A 35 8.70 -0.08 14.22
CA THR A 35 8.98 0.84 15.32
C THR A 35 9.84 0.18 16.40
N GLN A 36 9.49 -1.03 16.83
CA GLN A 36 10.26 -1.80 17.82
C GLN A 36 11.68 -2.09 17.32
N GLU A 37 11.84 -2.50 16.07
CA GLU A 37 13.15 -2.73 15.47
C GLU A 37 13.99 -1.45 15.42
N VAL A 38 13.39 -0.29 15.12
CA VAL A 38 14.06 1.01 15.15
C VAL A 38 14.54 1.35 16.57
N LEU A 39 13.68 1.21 17.58
CA LEU A 39 14.02 1.49 18.98
C LEU A 39 15.14 0.59 19.47
N THR A 40 15.10 -0.70 19.15
CA THR A 40 16.14 -1.67 19.47
C THR A 40 17.48 -1.27 18.85
N ARG A 41 17.49 -0.99 17.53
CA ARG A 41 18.72 -0.55 16.84
C ARG A 41 19.23 0.80 17.31
N ALA A 42 18.34 1.69 17.72
CA ALA A 42 18.74 2.96 18.32
C ALA A 42 19.50 2.74 19.64
N LEU A 43 19.00 1.87 20.52
CA LEU A 43 19.67 1.54 21.77
C LEU A 43 21.00 0.81 21.58
N GLU A 44 21.09 -0.08 20.58
CA GLU A 44 22.34 -0.76 20.21
C GLU A 44 23.40 0.21 19.67
N ARG A 45 22.96 1.25 18.96
CA ARG A 45 23.81 2.24 18.30
C ARG A 45 23.86 3.58 19.01
N ALA A 46 23.49 3.65 20.30
CA ALA A 46 23.45 4.88 21.08
C ALA A 46 24.76 5.69 21.02
N SER A 47 25.91 4.99 21.04
CA SER A 47 27.24 5.60 20.94
C SER A 47 27.49 6.26 19.57
N THR A 48 26.75 5.93 18.53
CA THR A 48 26.90 6.53 17.18
C THR A 48 26.10 7.82 17.03
N PHE A 49 25.18 8.10 17.93
CA PHE A 49 24.42 9.35 17.91
C PHE A 49 25.29 10.50 18.47
N ARG A 50 25.79 11.33 17.58
CA ARG A 50 26.69 12.45 17.90
C ARG A 50 25.95 13.74 18.25
N GLY A 51 24.63 13.81 17.99
CA GLY A 51 23.84 15.03 18.19
C GLY A 51 23.97 16.05 17.03
N ASP A 52 24.67 15.69 15.94
CA ASP A 52 24.82 16.54 14.76
C ASP A 52 23.46 16.82 14.08
N SER A 53 22.52 15.89 14.19
CA SER A 53 21.11 16.04 13.81
C SER A 53 20.20 15.79 15.03
N GLY A 54 18.96 16.29 14.98
CA GLY A 54 17.97 16.02 16.02
C GLY A 54 17.69 14.52 16.16
N LEU A 55 17.35 14.07 17.38
CA LEU A 55 17.03 12.68 17.66
C LEU A 55 15.97 12.12 16.72
N GLY A 56 14.92 12.90 16.43
CA GLY A 56 13.87 12.52 15.47
C GLY A 56 14.43 12.22 14.09
N THR A 57 15.28 13.09 13.53
CA THR A 57 15.92 12.90 12.23
C THR A 57 16.74 11.60 12.19
N TRP A 58 17.49 11.32 13.26
CA TRP A 58 18.28 10.11 13.37
C TRP A 58 17.42 8.84 13.44
N LEU A 59 16.32 8.85 14.22
CA LEU A 59 15.38 7.74 14.30
C LEU A 59 14.66 7.51 12.94
N HIS A 60 14.22 8.58 12.28
CA HIS A 60 13.62 8.48 10.96
C HIS A 60 14.59 7.91 9.91
N ARG A 61 15.90 8.20 10.02
CA ARG A 61 16.93 7.58 9.17
C ARG A 61 17.01 6.07 9.38
N ILE A 62 16.96 5.60 10.63
CA ILE A 62 16.95 4.16 10.92
C ILE A 62 15.68 3.52 10.34
N ALA A 63 14.52 4.13 10.56
CA ALA A 63 13.23 3.66 10.03
C ALA A 63 13.20 3.60 8.50
N HIS A 64 13.65 4.66 7.84
CA HIS A 64 13.74 4.74 6.38
C HIS A 64 14.61 3.61 5.81
N ASN A 65 15.80 3.40 6.36
CA ASN A 65 16.71 2.37 5.89
C ASN A 65 16.11 0.97 6.05
N LEU A 66 15.49 0.68 7.20
CA LEU A 66 14.78 -0.57 7.45
C LEU A 66 13.61 -0.78 6.46
N ALA A 67 12.81 0.24 6.22
CA ALA A 67 11.70 0.15 5.29
C ALA A 67 12.17 -0.08 3.85
N VAL A 68 13.21 0.61 3.40
CA VAL A 68 13.81 0.40 2.08
C VAL A 68 14.39 -1.01 1.93
N ASP A 69 15.07 -1.52 2.97
CA ASP A 69 15.62 -2.88 2.96
C ASP A 69 14.50 -3.95 2.92
N ARG A 70 13.40 -3.72 3.64
CA ARG A 70 12.21 -4.59 3.61
C ARG A 70 11.57 -4.59 2.21
N ALA A 71 11.42 -3.40 1.57
CA ALA A 71 10.90 -3.27 0.22
C ALA A 71 11.76 -3.99 -0.81
N ARG A 72 13.09 -3.86 -0.74
CA ARG A 72 14.01 -4.61 -1.60
C ARG A 72 13.86 -6.11 -1.48
N ARG A 73 13.70 -6.63 -0.26
CA ARG A 73 13.50 -8.08 -0.02
C ARG A 73 12.19 -8.58 -0.60
N ARG A 74 11.15 -7.73 -0.63
CA ARG A 74 9.84 -8.03 -1.24
C ARG A 74 9.85 -7.95 -2.77
N ARG A 75 10.98 -7.58 -3.40
CA ARG A 75 11.13 -7.39 -4.85
C ARG A 75 10.11 -6.41 -5.43
N GLU A 76 9.87 -5.32 -4.72
CA GLU A 76 9.07 -4.21 -5.25
C GLU A 76 9.71 -3.62 -6.52
N GLU A 77 8.90 -3.08 -7.44
CA GLU A 77 9.42 -2.43 -8.65
C GLU A 77 10.46 -1.36 -8.31
N PRO A 78 11.52 -1.22 -9.14
CA PRO A 78 12.50 -0.16 -8.96
C PRO A 78 11.83 1.21 -8.90
N ALA A 79 12.16 1.97 -7.88
CA ALA A 79 11.51 3.26 -7.61
C ALA A 79 11.68 4.26 -8.77
N GLU A 80 12.83 4.20 -9.44
CA GLU A 80 13.17 5.03 -10.60
C GLU A 80 12.27 4.73 -11.79
N ASP A 81 12.00 3.45 -12.10
CA ASP A 81 11.15 3.04 -13.23
C ASP A 81 9.71 3.56 -13.07
N VAL A 82 9.15 3.45 -11.86
CA VAL A 82 7.83 4.01 -11.53
C VAL A 82 7.83 5.53 -11.68
N ALA A 83 8.91 6.20 -11.24
CA ALA A 83 9.04 7.65 -11.36
C ALA A 83 9.09 8.12 -12.81
N GLU A 84 9.83 7.41 -13.65
CA GLU A 84 9.95 7.73 -15.08
C GLU A 84 8.61 7.55 -15.81
N GLN A 85 7.88 6.49 -15.52
CA GLN A 85 6.55 6.25 -16.09
C GLN A 85 5.57 7.37 -15.73
N VAL A 86 5.56 7.81 -14.47
CA VAL A 86 4.70 8.92 -14.03
C VAL A 86 5.12 10.24 -14.69
N GLU A 87 6.43 10.55 -14.72
CA GLU A 87 6.92 11.76 -15.40
C GLU A 87 6.62 11.75 -16.91
N ALA A 88 6.73 10.59 -17.58
CA ALA A 88 6.39 10.45 -18.99
C ALA A 88 4.90 10.75 -19.23
N ARG A 89 4.02 10.26 -18.35
CA ARG A 89 2.58 10.53 -18.41
C ARG A 89 2.28 12.03 -18.24
N TRP A 90 2.94 12.70 -17.29
CA TRP A 90 2.76 14.13 -17.04
C TRP A 90 3.29 15.03 -18.16
N ARG A 91 4.13 14.52 -19.06
CA ARG A 91 4.60 15.24 -20.25
C ARG A 91 3.61 15.15 -21.43
N GLN A 92 2.60 14.32 -21.33
CA GLN A 92 1.58 14.17 -22.38
C GLN A 92 0.50 15.23 -22.17
N ASP A 93 0.30 16.11 -23.15
CA ASP A 93 -0.69 17.22 -23.11
C ASP A 93 -2.13 16.69 -22.96
N ALA A 94 -2.40 15.45 -23.36
CA ALA A 94 -3.71 14.81 -23.22
C ALA A 94 -4.03 14.40 -21.78
N TRP A 95 -3.02 14.35 -20.89
CA TRP A 95 -3.22 13.98 -19.51
C TRP A 95 -3.13 15.23 -18.62
N THR A 96 -4.25 15.90 -18.46
CA THR A 96 -4.38 17.05 -17.55
C THR A 96 -4.99 16.61 -16.25
N VAL A 97 -4.25 16.74 -15.15
CA VAL A 97 -4.75 16.53 -13.78
C VAL A 97 -4.70 17.87 -13.08
N ASP A 98 -5.85 18.42 -12.74
CA ASP A 98 -5.91 19.52 -11.79
C ASP A 98 -5.67 18.98 -10.38
N ALA A 99 -4.45 19.21 -9.87
CA ALA A 99 -4.05 18.74 -8.55
C ALA A 99 -4.95 19.30 -7.44
N ALA A 100 -5.45 20.53 -7.58
CA ALA A 100 -6.34 21.15 -6.61
C ALA A 100 -7.72 20.45 -6.61
N GLU A 101 -8.24 20.13 -7.79
CA GLU A 101 -9.49 19.40 -7.94
C GLU A 101 -9.38 17.96 -7.38
N VAL A 102 -8.27 17.25 -7.66
CA VAL A 102 -8.02 15.92 -7.12
C VAL A 102 -7.95 15.93 -5.61
N VAL A 103 -7.24 16.90 -5.02
CA VAL A 103 -7.17 17.05 -3.56
C VAL A 103 -8.52 17.41 -2.96
N ALA A 104 -9.29 18.29 -3.59
CA ALA A 104 -10.63 18.67 -3.14
C ALA A 104 -11.63 17.49 -3.19
N ARG A 105 -11.44 16.55 -4.11
CA ARG A 105 -12.24 15.32 -4.22
C ARG A 105 -11.78 14.21 -3.27
N THR A 106 -10.63 14.36 -2.62
CA THR A 106 -10.14 13.39 -1.63
C THR A 106 -10.93 13.57 -0.34
N GLU A 107 -12.00 12.80 -0.20
CA GLU A 107 -12.98 12.96 0.88
C GLU A 107 -12.52 12.31 2.19
N THR A 108 -11.58 11.38 2.14
CA THR A 108 -11.22 10.60 3.32
C THR A 108 -9.70 10.43 3.49
N ARG A 109 -9.29 10.44 4.76
CA ARG A 109 -7.93 10.04 5.16
C ARG A 109 -7.51 8.70 4.55
N ARG A 110 -8.45 7.77 4.41
CA ARG A 110 -8.21 6.43 3.85
C ARG A 110 -7.83 6.46 2.38
N GLU A 111 -8.42 7.34 1.59
CA GLU A 111 -8.04 7.52 0.18
C GLU A 111 -6.61 8.04 0.04
N LEU A 112 -6.22 8.96 0.92
CA LEU A 112 -4.84 9.46 0.97
C LEU A 112 -3.86 8.34 1.37
N GLU A 113 -4.19 7.56 2.39
CA GLU A 113 -3.38 6.42 2.82
C GLU A 113 -3.25 5.36 1.72
N ASP A 114 -4.34 5.06 1.01
CA ASP A 114 -4.36 4.14 -0.14
C ASP A 114 -3.56 4.67 -1.34
N ALA A 115 -3.54 5.96 -1.56
CA ALA A 115 -2.72 6.58 -2.59
C ALA A 115 -1.23 6.57 -2.21
N LEU A 116 -0.90 6.96 -0.97
CA LEU A 116 0.48 6.96 -0.46
C LEU A 116 1.14 5.59 -0.56
N ILE A 117 0.42 4.51 -0.23
CA ILE A 117 1.00 3.17 -0.25
C ILE A 117 1.36 2.66 -1.65
N ARG A 118 0.82 3.27 -2.70
CA ARG A 118 1.15 2.95 -4.10
C ARG A 118 2.47 3.55 -4.54
N LEU A 119 2.99 4.54 -3.80
CA LEU A 119 4.28 5.11 -4.07
C LEU A 119 5.37 4.14 -3.61
N PRO A 120 6.46 3.99 -4.37
CA PRO A 120 7.65 3.32 -3.86
C PRO A 120 8.13 3.96 -2.55
N VAL A 121 8.61 3.15 -1.61
CA VAL A 121 8.91 3.57 -0.24
C VAL A 121 9.80 4.81 -0.13
N ALA A 122 10.79 4.95 -1.01
CA ALA A 122 11.71 6.09 -1.01
C ALA A 122 11.03 7.43 -1.34
N TYR A 123 10.05 7.44 -2.25
CA TYR A 123 9.28 8.62 -2.63
C TYR A 123 8.18 8.92 -1.62
N ARG A 124 7.52 7.89 -1.12
CA ARG A 124 6.52 7.97 -0.04
C ARG A 124 7.14 8.58 1.21
N ALA A 125 8.31 8.09 1.64
CA ALA A 125 9.03 8.63 2.77
C ALA A 125 9.35 10.12 2.60
N ALA A 126 9.80 10.55 1.43
CA ALA A 126 10.12 11.97 1.17
C ALA A 126 8.89 12.86 1.31
N VAL A 127 7.73 12.43 0.78
CA VAL A 127 6.46 13.17 0.89
C VAL A 127 6.00 13.23 2.36
N VAL A 128 5.97 12.11 3.06
CA VAL A 128 5.49 12.06 4.45
C VAL A 128 6.39 12.89 5.38
N LEU A 129 7.71 12.75 5.27
CA LEU A 129 8.65 13.50 6.11
C LEU A 129 8.53 15.01 5.88
N HIS A 130 8.28 15.45 4.64
CA HIS A 130 8.11 16.88 4.35
C HIS A 130 6.72 17.39 4.71
N ASP A 131 5.68 16.76 4.14
CA ASP A 131 4.33 17.33 4.14
C ASP A 131 3.52 16.99 5.41
N ALA A 132 3.84 15.88 6.08
CA ALA A 132 3.17 15.48 7.32
C ALA A 132 4.02 15.71 8.59
N GLU A 133 5.33 15.47 8.53
CA GLU A 133 6.22 15.65 9.70
C GLU A 133 6.94 17.01 9.70
N GLY A 134 6.75 17.85 8.67
CA GLY A 134 7.29 19.20 8.59
C GLY A 134 8.81 19.29 8.45
N MET A 135 9.47 18.21 8.01
CA MET A 135 10.93 18.22 7.84
C MET A 135 11.35 19.07 6.64
N THR A 136 12.48 19.76 6.78
CA THR A 136 13.13 20.46 5.68
C THR A 136 13.71 19.47 4.68
N VAL A 137 13.91 19.90 3.43
CA VAL A 137 14.55 19.05 2.41
C VAL A 137 15.97 18.65 2.78
N ALA A 138 16.67 19.48 3.56
CA ALA A 138 17.99 19.14 4.09
C ALA A 138 17.94 17.97 5.07
N GLN A 139 16.97 17.97 5.99
CA GLN A 139 16.74 16.85 6.91
C GLN A 139 16.31 15.58 6.17
N ILE A 140 15.49 15.70 5.12
CA ILE A 140 15.12 14.55 4.27
C ILE A 140 16.36 13.98 3.57
N ALA A 141 17.28 14.84 3.08
CA ALA A 141 18.53 14.41 2.49
C ALA A 141 19.39 13.61 3.47
N GLU A 142 19.45 14.04 4.74
CA GLU A 142 20.13 13.31 5.83
C GLU A 142 19.45 11.96 6.12
N VAL A 143 18.11 11.95 6.25
CA VAL A 143 17.34 10.73 6.52
C VAL A 143 17.55 9.71 5.40
N ALA A 144 17.44 10.13 4.15
CA ALA A 144 17.54 9.26 2.99
C ALA A 144 18.98 8.99 2.54
N GLN A 145 19.98 9.64 3.17
CA GLN A 145 21.40 9.55 2.84
C GLN A 145 21.70 9.85 1.35
N VAL A 146 21.10 10.92 0.86
CA VAL A 146 21.26 11.38 -0.54
C VAL A 146 21.67 12.85 -0.57
N SER A 147 22.09 13.32 -1.77
CA SER A 147 22.37 14.74 -1.96
C SER A 147 21.10 15.60 -1.86
N LEU A 148 21.24 16.88 -1.51
CA LEU A 148 20.13 17.82 -1.46
C LEU A 148 19.36 17.94 -2.79
N PRO A 149 20.00 17.99 -3.97
CA PRO A 149 19.28 17.92 -5.25
C PRO A 149 18.47 16.63 -5.43
N ALA A 150 19.03 15.47 -5.03
CA ALA A 150 18.33 14.20 -5.11
C ALA A 150 17.11 14.15 -4.17
N ALA A 151 17.21 14.68 -2.94
CA ALA A 151 16.08 14.79 -2.03
C ALA A 151 14.97 15.71 -2.59
N LYS A 152 15.33 16.86 -3.19
CA LYS A 152 14.40 17.75 -3.89
C LYS A 152 13.67 17.03 -5.02
N GLN A 153 14.41 16.26 -5.81
CA GLN A 153 13.84 15.50 -6.92
C GLN A 153 12.90 14.39 -6.42
N ARG A 154 13.30 13.66 -5.37
CA ARG A 154 12.43 12.64 -4.75
C ARG A 154 11.13 13.23 -4.24
N LEU A 155 11.19 14.36 -3.55
CA LEU A 155 9.99 15.03 -3.05
C LEU A 155 9.08 15.46 -4.21
N ARG A 156 9.65 16.11 -5.25
CA ARG A 156 8.88 16.52 -6.45
C ARG A 156 8.20 15.33 -7.12
N ARG A 157 8.96 14.27 -7.41
CA ARG A 157 8.44 13.05 -8.05
C ARG A 157 7.42 12.34 -7.16
N GLY A 158 7.67 12.27 -5.86
CA GLY A 158 6.74 11.69 -4.90
C GLY A 158 5.39 12.39 -4.89
N ARG A 159 5.36 13.73 -4.93
CA ARG A 159 4.12 14.51 -5.04
C ARG A 159 3.40 14.27 -6.36
N MET A 160 4.11 14.21 -7.48
CA MET A 160 3.53 13.86 -8.78
C MET A 160 2.87 12.47 -8.74
N MET A 161 3.56 11.47 -8.18
CA MET A 161 3.02 10.11 -8.01
C MET A 161 1.78 10.11 -7.11
N LEU A 162 1.80 10.89 -6.01
CA LEU A 162 0.66 10.98 -5.10
C LEU A 162 -0.59 11.52 -5.79
N VAL A 163 -0.44 12.63 -6.54
CA VAL A 163 -1.55 13.20 -7.31
C VAL A 163 -2.07 12.22 -8.35
N SER A 164 -1.19 11.52 -9.06
CA SER A 164 -1.59 10.48 -10.03
C SER A 164 -2.35 9.35 -9.36
N ALA A 165 -1.87 8.85 -8.21
CA ALA A 165 -2.51 7.77 -7.47
C ALA A 165 -3.88 8.18 -6.90
N LEU A 166 -4.03 9.45 -6.48
CA LEU A 166 -5.32 10.00 -6.03
C LEU A 166 -6.30 10.13 -7.21
N ALA A 167 -5.85 10.63 -8.37
CA ALA A 167 -6.69 10.74 -9.57
C ALA A 167 -7.20 9.36 -10.01
N GLU A 168 -6.32 8.38 -10.13
CA GLU A 168 -6.69 7.00 -10.43
C GLU A 168 -7.59 6.37 -9.34
N GLY A 169 -7.44 6.80 -8.09
CA GLY A 169 -8.30 6.43 -6.97
C GLY A 169 -9.71 6.98 -7.15
N ALA A 170 -9.85 8.24 -7.51
CA ALA A 170 -11.13 8.89 -7.76
C ALA A 170 -11.88 8.24 -8.92
N GLU A 171 -11.22 7.96 -10.05
CA GLU A 171 -11.80 7.25 -11.18
C GLU A 171 -12.29 5.85 -10.78
N ARG A 172 -11.49 5.10 -10.00
CA ARG A 172 -11.90 3.79 -9.48
C ARG A 172 -13.07 3.87 -8.53
N ASN A 173 -13.14 4.91 -7.69
CA ASN A 173 -14.25 5.12 -6.76
C ASN A 173 -15.53 5.47 -7.51
N GLU A 174 -15.43 6.27 -8.55
CA GLU A 174 -16.57 6.59 -9.42
C GLU A 174 -17.09 5.38 -10.17
N ALA A 175 -16.19 4.56 -10.75
CA ALA A 175 -16.54 3.30 -11.39
C ALA A 175 -17.17 2.27 -10.43
N ARG A 176 -16.98 2.45 -9.13
CA ARG A 176 -17.57 1.60 -8.06
C ARG A 176 -18.83 2.19 -7.44
N ARG A 177 -19.27 3.36 -7.91
CA ARG A 177 -20.49 3.99 -7.37
C ARG A 177 -21.69 3.05 -7.59
N GLY A 178 -22.38 2.71 -6.50
CA GLY A 178 -23.50 1.73 -6.52
C GLY A 178 -23.08 0.26 -6.29
N VAL A 179 -21.79 -0.04 -6.13
CA VAL A 179 -21.33 -1.38 -5.74
C VAL A 179 -21.69 -1.62 -4.24
N PRO A 180 -22.42 -2.68 -3.90
CA PRO A 180 -23.07 -2.82 -2.59
C PRO A 180 -22.13 -3.03 -1.40
N MET A 181 -20.86 -3.35 -1.64
CA MET A 181 -19.84 -3.48 -0.58
C MET A 181 -18.46 -3.12 -1.12
N ARG A 182 -17.49 -2.85 -0.22
CA ARG A 182 -16.12 -2.55 -0.63
C ARG A 182 -15.42 -3.79 -1.18
N CYS A 183 -14.54 -3.61 -2.16
CA CYS A 183 -13.79 -4.71 -2.76
C CYS A 183 -12.99 -5.53 -1.73
N TRP A 184 -12.46 -4.89 -0.69
CA TRP A 184 -11.74 -5.60 0.36
C TRP A 184 -12.65 -6.55 1.13
N ASP A 185 -13.81 -6.05 1.55
CA ASP A 185 -14.79 -6.85 2.30
C ASP A 185 -15.30 -8.02 1.44
N ALA A 186 -15.57 -7.77 0.14
CA ALA A 186 -15.92 -8.82 -0.81
C ALA A 186 -14.81 -9.88 -0.95
N ARG A 187 -13.56 -9.44 -1.06
CA ARG A 187 -12.41 -10.35 -1.21
C ARG A 187 -12.15 -11.23 0.01
N LEU A 188 -12.43 -10.75 1.20
CA LEU A 188 -12.35 -11.57 2.43
C LEU A 188 -13.35 -12.73 2.40
N LEU A 189 -14.52 -12.53 1.80
CA LEU A 189 -15.59 -13.52 1.73
C LEU A 189 -15.49 -14.47 0.52
N VAL A 190 -14.59 -14.21 -0.43
CA VAL A 190 -14.47 -15.01 -1.66
C VAL A 190 -14.06 -16.45 -1.37
N GLY A 191 -13.19 -16.69 -0.39
CA GLY A 191 -12.81 -18.04 0.04
C GLY A 191 -14.03 -18.82 0.52
N ASP A 192 -14.76 -18.26 1.47
CA ASP A 192 -15.96 -18.87 2.04
C ASP A 192 -17.08 -19.04 1.00
N LEU A 193 -17.17 -18.12 0.02
CA LEU A 193 -18.08 -18.27 -1.12
C LEU A 193 -17.72 -19.48 -1.98
N LEU A 194 -16.43 -19.69 -2.26
CA LEU A 194 -15.93 -20.83 -3.03
C LEU A 194 -16.16 -22.17 -2.29
N ASP A 195 -16.04 -22.14 -0.98
CA ASP A 195 -16.21 -23.32 -0.13
C ASP A 195 -17.68 -23.59 0.24
N GLY A 196 -18.60 -22.67 -0.15
CA GLY A 196 -20.03 -22.81 0.14
C GLY A 196 -20.40 -22.65 1.62
N THR A 197 -19.56 -21.99 2.40
CA THR A 197 -19.72 -21.83 3.86
C THR A 197 -20.41 -20.54 4.26
N LEU A 198 -20.63 -19.60 3.32
CA LEU A 198 -21.32 -18.34 3.58
C LEU A 198 -22.83 -18.54 3.84
N ALA A 199 -23.37 -17.72 4.72
CA ALA A 199 -24.83 -17.61 4.88
C ALA A 199 -25.47 -17.05 3.58
N GLU A 200 -26.69 -17.46 3.29
CA GLU A 200 -27.42 -17.09 2.05
C GLU A 200 -27.45 -15.57 1.80
N ARG A 201 -27.63 -14.78 2.85
CA ARG A 201 -27.63 -13.31 2.78
C ARG A 201 -26.27 -12.73 2.39
N GLU A 202 -25.18 -13.34 2.84
CA GLU A 202 -23.83 -12.93 2.50
C GLU A 202 -23.50 -13.31 1.06
N VAL A 203 -23.90 -14.51 0.62
CA VAL A 203 -23.81 -14.96 -0.77
C VAL A 203 -24.48 -13.96 -1.71
N GLU A 204 -25.69 -13.49 -1.37
CA GLU A 204 -26.43 -12.52 -2.18
C GLU A 204 -25.65 -11.19 -2.31
N VAL A 205 -25.10 -10.67 -1.22
CA VAL A 205 -24.38 -9.39 -1.20
C VAL A 205 -23.05 -9.50 -1.99
N VAL A 206 -22.29 -10.60 -1.80
CA VAL A 206 -21.04 -10.84 -2.56
C VAL A 206 -21.34 -11.02 -4.05
N ASN A 207 -22.37 -11.77 -4.40
CA ASN A 207 -22.76 -11.96 -5.80
C ASN A 207 -23.19 -10.65 -6.46
N ARG A 208 -23.93 -9.79 -5.74
CA ARG A 208 -24.30 -8.46 -6.24
C ARG A 208 -23.06 -7.57 -6.43
N HIS A 209 -22.08 -7.66 -5.51
CA HIS A 209 -20.79 -7.00 -5.69
C HIS A 209 -20.06 -7.50 -6.94
N LEU A 210 -19.95 -8.81 -7.14
CA LEU A 210 -19.31 -9.41 -8.31
C LEU A 210 -20.01 -9.05 -9.62
N ALA A 211 -21.32 -8.83 -9.60
CA ALA A 211 -22.09 -8.43 -10.79
C ALA A 211 -21.85 -6.95 -11.19
N THR A 212 -21.45 -6.09 -10.24
CA THR A 212 -21.36 -4.64 -10.47
C THR A 212 -19.94 -4.10 -10.37
N CYS A 213 -19.03 -4.80 -9.72
CA CYS A 213 -17.66 -4.34 -9.52
C CYS A 213 -16.78 -4.60 -10.75
N PRO A 214 -16.04 -3.61 -11.28
CA PRO A 214 -15.20 -3.80 -12.45
C PRO A 214 -13.91 -4.60 -12.16
N THR A 215 -13.50 -4.76 -10.90
CA THR A 215 -12.19 -5.31 -10.54
C THR A 215 -12.22 -6.67 -9.85
N CYS A 216 -13.31 -7.06 -9.21
CA CYS A 216 -13.39 -8.31 -8.44
C CYS A 216 -13.76 -9.54 -9.29
N PRO A 217 -14.58 -9.46 -10.34
CA PRO A 217 -14.90 -10.63 -11.16
C PRO A 217 -13.69 -11.33 -11.79
N PRO A 218 -12.70 -10.62 -12.40
CA PRO A 218 -11.51 -11.28 -12.94
C PRO A 218 -10.68 -12.01 -11.86
N LEU A 219 -10.57 -11.42 -10.67
CA LEU A 219 -9.89 -12.04 -9.54
C LEU A 219 -10.61 -13.32 -9.11
N TYR A 220 -11.93 -13.26 -8.95
CA TYR A 220 -12.75 -14.42 -8.59
C TYR A 220 -12.62 -15.54 -9.64
N ALA A 221 -12.71 -15.20 -10.93
CA ALA A 221 -12.52 -16.16 -12.01
C ALA A 221 -11.14 -16.84 -11.98
N SER A 222 -10.08 -16.10 -11.62
CA SER A 222 -8.73 -16.63 -11.47
C SER A 222 -8.63 -17.61 -10.30
N LEU A 223 -9.28 -17.32 -9.17
CA LEU A 223 -9.30 -18.22 -8.01
C LEU A 223 -10.06 -19.52 -8.31
N VAL A 224 -11.21 -19.44 -8.99
CA VAL A 224 -11.95 -20.62 -9.45
C VAL A 224 -11.09 -21.48 -10.38
N ALA A 225 -10.45 -20.88 -11.37
CA ALA A 225 -9.58 -21.58 -12.30
C ALA A 225 -8.38 -22.26 -11.61
N ALA A 226 -7.77 -21.59 -10.63
CA ALA A 226 -6.68 -22.15 -9.84
C ALA A 226 -7.14 -23.35 -9.01
N ARG A 227 -8.30 -23.25 -8.34
CA ARG A 227 -8.89 -24.36 -7.59
C ARG A 227 -9.17 -25.56 -8.50
N ASP A 228 -9.78 -25.33 -9.65
CA ASP A 228 -10.09 -26.38 -10.60
C ASP A 228 -8.84 -27.04 -11.20
N ALA A 229 -7.76 -26.27 -11.39
CA ALA A 229 -6.47 -26.81 -11.82
C ALA A 229 -5.86 -27.70 -10.73
N LEU A 230 -5.89 -27.28 -9.47
CA LEU A 230 -5.40 -28.07 -8.34
C LEU A 230 -6.22 -29.36 -8.15
N ALA A 231 -7.54 -29.27 -8.24
CA ALA A 231 -8.41 -30.45 -8.15
C ALA A 231 -8.10 -31.49 -9.24
N ARG A 232 -7.76 -31.05 -10.45
CA ARG A 232 -7.34 -31.97 -11.54
C ARG A 232 -5.98 -32.62 -11.27
N THR A 233 -5.05 -31.93 -10.62
CA THR A 233 -3.72 -32.50 -10.31
C THR A 233 -3.76 -33.50 -9.17
N THR A 234 -4.66 -33.32 -8.20
CA THR A 234 -4.85 -34.21 -7.06
C THR A 234 -5.76 -35.41 -7.38
N SER A 235 -6.63 -35.27 -8.39
CA SER A 235 -7.61 -36.30 -8.79
C SER A 235 -7.08 -37.23 -9.89
N GLY A 236 -5.82 -37.66 -9.81
CA GLY A 236 -5.30 -38.79 -10.59
C GLY A 236 -6.04 -40.11 -10.32
N GLY A 237 -7.15 -40.13 -9.60
CA GLY A 237 -8.04 -41.23 -9.32
C GLY A 237 -9.42 -40.69 -8.91
N ALA A 238 -10.42 -41.06 -9.68
CA ALA A 238 -11.86 -40.92 -9.45
C ALA A 238 -12.41 -39.49 -9.15
N ARG A 239 -13.16 -38.99 -10.10
CA ARG A 239 -14.07 -37.83 -9.94
C ARG A 239 -15.07 -38.16 -8.82
N ASP A 240 -15.17 -37.26 -7.85
CA ASP A 240 -16.36 -37.16 -7.01
C ASP A 240 -17.47 -36.51 -7.86
N PRO A 241 -18.57 -37.23 -8.17
CA PRO A 241 -19.63 -36.68 -9.02
C PRO A 241 -20.45 -35.56 -8.35
N ASP A 242 -20.28 -35.31 -7.03
CA ASP A 242 -21.03 -34.33 -6.27
C ASP A 242 -20.35 -32.95 -6.15
N SER A 243 -19.16 -32.77 -6.72
CA SER A 243 -18.54 -31.42 -6.80
C SER A 243 -19.06 -30.63 -8.00
N VAL A 244 -20.37 -30.44 -8.06
CA VAL A 244 -21.00 -29.64 -9.10
C VAL A 244 -20.85 -28.16 -8.73
N VAL A 245 -19.98 -27.46 -9.47
CA VAL A 245 -20.05 -26.00 -9.54
C VAL A 245 -21.45 -25.64 -10.04
N ASP A 246 -22.22 -24.92 -9.23
CA ASP A 246 -23.53 -24.44 -9.58
C ASP A 246 -23.51 -23.86 -11.02
N PRO A 247 -24.37 -24.34 -11.96
CA PRO A 247 -24.40 -23.84 -13.33
C PRO A 247 -24.53 -22.34 -13.45
N ALA A 248 -25.24 -21.69 -12.50
CA ALA A 248 -25.32 -20.24 -12.39
C ALA A 248 -23.97 -19.56 -12.11
N HIS A 249 -22.98 -20.27 -11.62
CA HIS A 249 -21.60 -19.80 -11.42
C HIS A 249 -20.80 -19.84 -12.73
N ALA A 250 -20.98 -20.87 -13.55
CA ALA A 250 -20.29 -21.04 -14.83
C ALA A 250 -20.68 -19.94 -15.85
N ASP A 251 -21.94 -19.54 -15.88
CA ASP A 251 -22.44 -18.51 -16.78
C ASP A 251 -21.94 -17.10 -16.37
N ARG A 252 -21.75 -16.84 -15.08
CA ARG A 252 -21.15 -15.58 -14.59
C ARG A 252 -19.68 -15.44 -14.96
N ILE A 253 -18.94 -16.55 -15.04
CA ILE A 253 -17.53 -16.57 -15.50
C ILE A 253 -17.44 -16.28 -16.99
N ARG A 254 -18.42 -16.73 -17.80
CA ARG A 254 -18.47 -16.45 -19.24
C ARG A 254 -18.74 -14.98 -19.54
N LEU A 255 -19.62 -14.32 -18.78
CA LEU A 255 -19.93 -12.90 -18.91
C LEU A 255 -18.75 -11.98 -18.51
N ALA A 256 -17.83 -12.43 -17.65
CA ALA A 256 -16.63 -11.69 -17.27
C ALA A 256 -15.48 -11.81 -18.28
N ARG A 257 -15.63 -12.61 -19.35
CA ARG A 257 -14.65 -12.83 -20.42
C ARG A 257 -15.04 -12.22 -21.77
N ALA A 258 -16.23 -11.68 -21.89
CA ALA A 258 -16.75 -10.93 -23.04
C ALA A 258 -16.63 -9.42 -22.83
#